data_c2781341f094d53802b94a6c88bd44d4
#
_entry.id   c2781341f094d53802b94a6c88bd44d4
#
_cell.length_a   1.000
_cell.length_b   1.000
_cell.length_c   1.000
_cell.angle_alpha   90.00
_cell.angle_beta   90.00
_cell.angle_gamma   90.00
#
_symmetry.space_group_name_H-M   'P 1'
#
loop_
_entity.id
_entity.type
_entity.pdbx_description
1 polymer ?
#
loop_
_entity_poly.entity_id
_entity_poly.type
_entity_poly.pdbx_seq_one_letter_code
_entity_poly.pdbx_strand_id
1 'polypeptide(L)'
;MNSKRMFPIIAVASLVGVLPARAQSDHVAASAIPDRSYQLLSEDEDWRFLRDPALRQDFWDPIKYIPLRNGANDWYLTIGGEAREVWEQIGNDNWGESPFWNGYFNERYMVHFDVHYGKHVRTFVELKSGLNSFRIGGPRPIDEKKLDFQAAFLELGTSAGENSVNLLVGRQELEYGSGRLIDVREGPNVRLSFDGFRLKTKVHSWQIDGLAVRPDLDNPGFFDNAPNHAVGFWGVYATRPTTGGTTLDLYYLGLDRAQAAFQRGTAQEVRHSLGARFSRPIATEHPGWDFDYEGLWQFGTFGSAGIRAWTAASETGYRFTSAPLKPRLSVKADISSGDNPQRNNLATFNPLFPKGNYFGVLATTGPGPINFIDVHPHVEAALPHNVAASVDWIFQWRESLEDGVYAVPGFLITAANGSRARYIGNRPGTELRWQANRHLWFQADYGIFFAGPFLKQAGPGRNLNYRALWAGYKF
;
A
#
# COMPACT_ATOMS: atom_id res chain seq x y z
N MET A 1 32.78 23.16 21.13
CA MET A 1 31.99 24.40 20.95
C MET A 1 30.60 23.99 20.51
N ASN A 2 29.65 24.07 21.45
CA ASN A 2 28.27 23.64 21.28
C ASN A 2 27.45 24.73 20.57
N SER A 3 26.92 24.46 19.38
CA SER A 3 25.84 25.26 18.81
C SER A 3 24.52 24.53 18.91
N LYS A 4 23.73 24.84 19.92
CA LYS A 4 22.32 24.47 20.02
C LYS A 4 21.55 25.22 18.94
N ARG A 5 21.07 24.55 17.91
CA ARG A 5 20.06 25.10 17.02
C ARG A 5 18.69 24.88 17.65
N MET A 6 18.09 25.92 18.16
CA MET A 6 16.69 26.00 18.55
C MET A 6 15.86 26.13 17.27
N PHE A 7 14.91 25.18 17.08
CA PHE A 7 13.89 25.30 16.06
C PHE A 7 12.75 26.18 16.57
N PRO A 8 12.16 27.06 15.75
CA PRO A 8 10.97 27.80 16.13
C PRO A 8 9.75 26.86 16.06
N ILE A 9 9.08 26.71 17.19
CA ILE A 9 7.72 26.16 17.26
C ILE A 9 6.80 27.21 16.65
N ILE A 10 6.28 26.94 15.45
CA ILE A 10 5.21 27.74 14.85
C ILE A 10 3.92 27.41 15.59
N ALA A 11 3.51 28.29 16.48
CA ALA A 11 2.20 28.27 17.10
C ALA A 11 1.18 28.73 16.05
N VAL A 12 0.41 27.79 15.53
CA VAL A 12 -0.79 28.09 14.72
C VAL A 12 -1.92 28.44 15.69
N ALA A 13 -2.24 29.73 15.78
CA ALA A 13 -3.36 30.23 16.56
C ALA A 13 -4.68 29.78 15.93
N SER A 14 -5.50 29.17 16.77
CA SER A 14 -6.85 28.69 16.52
C SER A 14 -7.82 29.81 16.11
N LEU A 15 -8.46 29.65 14.97
CA LEU A 15 -9.78 30.21 14.68
C LEU A 15 -10.73 29.03 14.43
N VAL A 16 -11.38 28.62 15.50
CA VAL A 16 -12.41 27.57 15.47
C VAL A 16 -13.72 28.22 15.07
N GLY A 17 -14.07 28.09 13.80
CA GLY A 17 -15.45 28.25 13.33
C GLY A 17 -16.11 26.89 13.38
N VAL A 18 -16.93 26.65 14.41
CA VAL A 18 -17.72 25.44 14.56
C VAL A 18 -18.84 25.46 13.54
N LEU A 19 -18.73 24.66 12.47
CA LEU A 19 -19.86 24.23 11.67
C LEU A 19 -20.16 22.77 11.99
N PRO A 20 -21.43 22.38 12.19
CA PRO A 20 -21.76 21.02 12.57
C PRO A 20 -21.43 20.05 11.42
N ALA A 21 -20.63 19.05 11.71
CA ALA A 21 -20.41 17.91 10.83
C ALA A 21 -21.73 17.17 10.64
N ARG A 22 -22.31 17.29 9.45
CA ARG A 22 -23.41 16.41 9.04
C ARG A 22 -22.83 15.03 8.75
N ALA A 23 -23.29 14.06 9.52
CA ALA A 23 -23.14 12.66 9.18
C ALA A 23 -23.62 12.45 7.74
N GLN A 24 -22.82 11.76 6.95
CA GLN A 24 -23.18 11.37 5.60
C GLN A 24 -24.32 10.35 5.69
N SER A 25 -25.53 10.82 5.54
CA SER A 25 -26.76 10.03 5.44
C SER A 25 -27.49 10.41 4.17
N ASP A 26 -27.96 9.39 3.49
CA ASP A 26 -29.04 9.33 2.52
C ASP A 26 -28.71 9.63 1.05
N HIS A 27 -28.72 8.55 0.29
CA HIS A 27 -29.02 8.57 -1.13
C HIS A 27 -30.45 9.04 -1.36
N VAL A 28 -30.61 10.30 -1.76
CA VAL A 28 -31.79 10.79 -2.47
C VAL A 28 -31.36 11.00 -3.90
N ALA A 29 -32.08 10.38 -4.81
CA ALA A 29 -31.92 10.55 -6.26
C ALA A 29 -31.96 12.02 -6.66
N ALA A 30 -31.11 12.38 -7.66
CA ALA A 30 -31.01 13.66 -8.34
C ALA A 30 -30.23 14.77 -7.63
N SER A 31 -29.05 14.97 -8.09
CA SER A 31 -27.89 15.81 -7.76
C SER A 31 -26.96 15.17 -6.72
N ALA A 32 -26.36 14.04 -7.08
CA ALA A 32 -25.25 13.52 -6.28
C ALA A 32 -24.17 14.61 -6.19
N ILE A 33 -23.90 15.10 -4.97
CA ILE A 33 -22.71 15.93 -4.72
C ILE A 33 -21.53 15.07 -5.16
N PRO A 34 -20.68 15.55 -6.09
CA PRO A 34 -19.57 14.78 -6.59
C PRO A 34 -18.67 14.31 -5.44
N ASP A 35 -18.13 13.10 -5.57
CA ASP A 35 -17.15 12.60 -4.60
C ASP A 35 -15.92 13.52 -4.59
N ARG A 36 -15.59 14.02 -3.40
CA ARG A 36 -14.49 14.95 -3.17
C ARG A 36 -13.38 14.29 -2.34
N SER A 37 -13.38 12.95 -2.21
CA SER A 37 -12.37 12.21 -1.48
C SER A 37 -11.03 12.21 -2.23
N TYR A 38 -9.95 12.35 -1.48
CA TYR A 38 -8.60 12.14 -2.00
C TYR A 38 -8.35 10.65 -2.18
N GLN A 39 -7.85 10.27 -3.35
CA GLN A 39 -7.54 8.89 -3.66
C GLN A 39 -6.14 8.50 -3.16
N LEU A 40 -5.85 7.20 -3.09
CA LEU A 40 -4.50 6.69 -2.82
C LEU A 40 -3.56 7.03 -3.98
N LEU A 41 -3.99 6.79 -5.21
CA LEU A 41 -3.33 7.23 -6.42
C LEU A 41 -3.91 8.58 -6.82
N SER A 42 -3.10 9.63 -6.77
CA SER A 42 -3.54 11.00 -7.11
C SER A 42 -4.01 11.10 -8.57
N GLU A 43 -3.51 10.22 -9.44
CA GLU A 43 -3.92 10.13 -10.85
C GLU A 43 -5.37 9.64 -11.04
N ASP A 44 -5.98 9.02 -10.04
CA ASP A 44 -7.36 8.53 -10.09
C ASP A 44 -8.38 9.55 -9.54
N GLU A 45 -7.93 10.74 -9.12
CA GLU A 45 -8.80 11.83 -8.68
C GLU A 45 -9.50 12.50 -9.86
N ASP A 46 -10.80 12.77 -9.74
CA ASP A 46 -11.61 13.46 -10.76
C ASP A 46 -12.21 14.75 -10.22
N TRP A 47 -11.62 15.88 -10.60
CA TRP A 47 -12.06 17.22 -10.18
C TRP A 47 -12.81 18.00 -11.26
N ARG A 48 -13.22 17.36 -12.37
CA ARG A 48 -13.92 18.02 -13.52
C ARG A 48 -15.21 18.70 -13.12
N PHE A 49 -15.89 18.28 -12.07
CA PHE A 49 -17.09 18.92 -11.57
C PHE A 49 -16.84 20.37 -11.10
N LEU A 50 -15.62 20.74 -10.70
CA LEU A 50 -15.23 22.08 -10.28
C LEU A 50 -15.13 23.08 -11.44
N ARG A 51 -15.37 22.66 -12.68
CA ARG A 51 -15.62 23.57 -13.81
C ARG A 51 -16.82 24.49 -13.54
N ASP A 52 -17.79 24.01 -12.76
CA ASP A 52 -18.89 24.82 -12.24
C ASP A 52 -18.42 25.58 -10.99
N PRO A 53 -18.29 26.93 -11.06
CA PRO A 53 -17.87 27.72 -9.91
C PRO A 53 -18.82 27.59 -8.69
N ALA A 54 -20.09 27.27 -8.91
CA ALA A 54 -21.07 27.10 -7.82
C ALA A 54 -20.76 25.89 -6.93
N LEU A 55 -19.99 24.93 -7.44
CA LEU A 55 -19.55 23.74 -6.70
C LEU A 55 -18.23 23.95 -5.94
N ARG A 56 -17.58 25.10 -6.11
CA ARG A 56 -16.33 25.43 -5.40
C ARG A 56 -16.67 25.89 -3.97
N GLN A 57 -16.28 25.09 -3.00
CA GLN A 57 -16.62 25.28 -1.58
C GLN A 57 -15.38 25.27 -0.67
N ASP A 58 -14.20 25.02 -1.26
CA ASP A 58 -12.95 24.80 -0.55
C ASP A 58 -11.87 25.76 -1.03
N PHE A 59 -10.92 26.10 -0.13
CA PHE A 59 -9.81 26.98 -0.44
C PHE A 59 -8.99 26.49 -1.65
N TRP A 60 -8.83 25.17 -1.80
CA TRP A 60 -8.02 24.57 -2.86
C TRP A 60 -8.79 24.31 -4.16
N ASP A 61 -10.11 24.41 -4.17
CA ASP A 61 -10.92 24.14 -5.35
C ASP A 61 -10.52 24.94 -6.61
N PRO A 62 -10.07 26.22 -6.52
CA PRO A 62 -9.64 26.97 -7.70
C PRO A 62 -8.45 26.34 -8.46
N ILE A 63 -7.54 25.65 -7.78
CA ILE A 63 -6.39 24.99 -8.43
C ILE A 63 -6.67 23.56 -8.85
N LYS A 64 -7.79 22.98 -8.40
CA LYS A 64 -8.23 21.62 -8.82
C LYS A 64 -8.85 21.60 -10.22
N TYR A 65 -9.30 22.74 -10.72
CA TYR A 65 -9.76 22.87 -12.11
C TYR A 65 -9.40 24.24 -12.65
N ILE A 66 -8.30 24.33 -13.38
CA ILE A 66 -7.81 25.53 -14.06
C ILE A 66 -8.03 25.33 -15.57
N PRO A 67 -8.97 26.06 -16.20
CA PRO A 67 -9.21 25.92 -17.65
C PRO A 67 -7.97 26.44 -18.42
N LEU A 68 -7.47 25.66 -19.37
CA LEU A 68 -6.33 26.00 -20.22
C LEU A 68 -6.77 26.65 -21.54
N ARG A 69 -8.03 26.48 -21.94
CA ARG A 69 -8.57 27.00 -23.19
C ARG A 69 -10.01 27.44 -22.99
N ASN A 70 -10.31 28.68 -23.38
CA ASN A 70 -11.67 29.21 -23.32
C ASN A 70 -12.63 28.39 -24.20
N GLY A 71 -13.79 28.02 -23.64
CA GLY A 71 -14.83 27.27 -24.33
C GLY A 71 -14.53 25.79 -24.58
N ALA A 72 -13.39 25.26 -24.11
CA ALA A 72 -13.03 23.85 -24.23
C ALA A 72 -12.93 23.21 -22.82
N ASN A 73 -14.03 22.63 -22.36
CA ASN A 73 -14.14 22.04 -21.01
C ASN A 73 -13.20 20.86 -20.75
N ASP A 74 -12.64 20.25 -21.80
CA ASP A 74 -11.74 19.10 -21.69
C ASP A 74 -10.25 19.53 -21.70
N TRP A 75 -9.97 20.87 -21.66
CA TRP A 75 -8.60 21.40 -21.57
C TRP A 75 -8.43 22.09 -20.23
N TYR A 76 -7.82 21.38 -19.28
CA TYR A 76 -7.65 21.89 -17.92
C TYR A 76 -6.38 21.31 -17.26
N LEU A 77 -5.97 21.99 -16.20
CA LEU A 77 -4.91 21.57 -15.28
C LEU A 77 -5.52 21.37 -13.89
N THR A 78 -5.18 20.26 -13.24
CA THR A 78 -5.39 20.02 -11.82
C THR A 78 -4.06 20.08 -11.08
N ILE A 79 -4.02 20.78 -9.95
CA ILE A 79 -2.87 20.80 -9.04
C ILE A 79 -3.33 20.25 -7.69
N GLY A 80 -2.53 19.38 -7.10
CA GLY A 80 -2.77 18.85 -5.77
C GLY A 80 -1.49 18.33 -5.13
N GLY A 81 -1.61 17.83 -3.92
CA GLY A 81 -0.44 17.31 -3.22
C GLY A 81 -0.72 16.82 -1.81
N GLU A 82 0.35 16.36 -1.18
CA GLU A 82 0.36 15.80 0.16
C GLU A 82 1.58 16.28 0.94
N ALA A 83 1.37 16.54 2.24
CA ALA A 83 2.43 16.61 3.24
C ALA A 83 2.14 15.59 4.34
N ARG A 84 3.11 14.75 4.68
CA ARG A 84 2.97 13.71 5.71
C ARG A 84 4.20 13.70 6.61
N GLU A 85 3.94 13.75 7.91
CA GLU A 85 4.93 13.72 8.98
C GLU A 85 4.72 12.47 9.82
N VAL A 86 5.79 11.70 10.08
CA VAL A 86 5.71 10.48 10.86
C VAL A 86 6.87 10.40 11.84
N TRP A 87 6.57 10.32 13.12
CA TRP A 87 7.52 9.89 14.13
C TRP A 87 7.32 8.39 14.38
N GLU A 88 8.40 7.61 14.23
CA GLU A 88 8.42 6.18 14.49
C GLU A 88 9.45 5.84 15.55
N GLN A 89 9.15 4.85 16.37
CA GLN A 89 10.10 4.28 17.31
C GLN A 89 9.97 2.76 17.35
N ILE A 90 11.10 2.08 17.15
CA ILE A 90 11.21 0.62 17.14
C ILE A 90 12.21 0.19 18.21
N GLY A 91 11.80 -0.74 19.05
CA GLY A 91 12.68 -1.39 20.03
C GLY A 91 12.90 -2.85 19.68
N ASN A 92 14.16 -3.32 19.75
CA ASN A 92 14.56 -4.67 19.37
C ASN A 92 14.21 -5.03 17.93
N ASP A 93 14.53 -4.15 16.97
CA ASP A 93 14.26 -4.40 15.55
C ASP A 93 14.84 -5.75 15.12
N ASN A 94 14.14 -6.43 14.19
CA ASN A 94 14.42 -7.83 13.82
C ASN A 94 14.62 -8.76 15.04
N TRP A 95 13.73 -8.60 16.03
CA TRP A 95 13.68 -9.39 17.28
C TRP A 95 14.99 -9.40 18.08
N GLY A 96 15.75 -8.29 18.02
CA GLY A 96 16.94 -8.06 18.82
C GLY A 96 18.25 -8.17 18.05
N GLU A 97 18.25 -8.31 16.73
CA GLU A 97 19.44 -8.06 15.90
C GLU A 97 19.93 -6.61 16.12
N SER A 98 18.99 -5.67 16.26
CA SER A 98 19.25 -4.32 16.74
C SER A 98 18.61 -4.13 18.11
N PRO A 99 19.32 -4.38 19.24
CA PRO A 99 18.73 -4.52 20.57
C PRO A 99 18.44 -3.18 21.28
N PHE A 100 18.50 -2.06 20.59
CA PHE A 100 18.28 -0.72 21.11
C PHE A 100 16.96 -0.13 20.60
N TRP A 101 16.55 0.98 21.21
CA TRP A 101 15.47 1.80 20.71
C TRP A 101 15.96 2.73 19.60
N ASN A 102 15.36 2.63 18.44
CA ASN A 102 15.63 3.47 17.28
C ASN A 102 14.40 4.35 17.01
N GLY A 103 14.52 5.64 17.31
CA GLY A 103 13.47 6.63 17.05
C GLY A 103 13.91 7.55 15.92
N TYR A 104 13.03 7.79 14.96
CA TYR A 104 13.32 8.62 13.80
C TYR A 104 12.07 9.35 13.31
N PHE A 105 12.30 10.36 12.50
CA PHE A 105 11.27 11.20 11.91
C PHE A 105 11.34 11.09 10.40
N ASN A 106 10.20 10.84 9.77
CA ASN A 106 10.04 10.77 8.33
C ASN A 106 9.11 11.90 7.87
N GLU A 107 9.53 12.63 6.84
CA GLU A 107 8.79 13.71 6.20
C GLU A 107 8.57 13.34 4.74
N ARG A 108 7.33 13.42 4.24
CA ARG A 108 7.00 13.20 2.83
C ARG A 108 6.20 14.35 2.28
N TYR A 109 6.67 14.91 1.17
CA TYR A 109 6.00 15.97 0.43
C TYR A 109 5.81 15.52 -1.01
N MET A 110 4.58 15.62 -1.51
CA MET A 110 4.24 15.30 -2.88
C MET A 110 3.43 16.44 -3.48
N VAL A 111 3.66 16.73 -4.76
CA VAL A 111 2.87 17.68 -5.53
C VAL A 111 2.68 17.16 -6.94
N HIS A 112 1.42 17.17 -7.44
CA HIS A 112 1.12 16.71 -8.77
C HIS A 112 0.50 17.80 -9.65
N PHE A 113 0.73 17.61 -10.95
CA PHE A 113 0.20 18.40 -12.05
C PHE A 113 -0.44 17.43 -13.05
N ASP A 114 -1.76 17.52 -13.19
CA ASP A 114 -2.54 16.68 -14.10
C ASP A 114 -3.10 17.54 -15.23
N VAL A 115 -2.56 17.39 -16.42
CA VAL A 115 -2.90 18.22 -17.58
C VAL A 115 -3.69 17.42 -18.58
N HIS A 116 -4.90 17.84 -18.87
CA HIS A 116 -5.77 17.26 -19.89
C HIS A 116 -5.77 18.13 -21.14
N TYR A 117 -5.43 17.52 -22.29
CA TYR A 117 -5.44 18.14 -23.62
C TYR A 117 -6.60 17.57 -24.46
N GLY A 118 -7.82 17.95 -24.12
CA GLY A 118 -9.02 17.36 -24.70
C GLY A 118 -9.33 15.99 -24.11
N LYS A 119 -9.96 15.13 -24.94
CA LYS A 119 -10.45 13.81 -24.48
C LYS A 119 -9.47 12.66 -24.66
N HIS A 120 -8.37 12.90 -25.33
CA HIS A 120 -7.51 11.82 -25.85
C HIS A 120 -6.09 11.84 -25.29
N VAL A 121 -5.64 12.97 -24.76
CA VAL A 121 -4.26 13.13 -24.31
C VAL A 121 -4.25 13.71 -22.89
N ARG A 122 -3.50 13.09 -22.01
CA ARG A 122 -3.27 13.52 -20.63
C ARG A 122 -1.80 13.37 -20.29
N THR A 123 -1.25 14.32 -19.57
CA THR A 123 0.07 14.24 -18.96
C THR A 123 -0.08 14.40 -17.46
N PHE A 124 0.43 13.43 -16.72
CA PHE A 124 0.45 13.47 -15.27
C PHE A 124 1.90 13.52 -14.79
N VAL A 125 2.20 14.43 -13.88
CA VAL A 125 3.51 14.57 -13.24
C VAL A 125 3.32 14.77 -11.76
N GLU A 126 3.93 13.89 -10.95
CA GLU A 126 3.98 14.02 -9.50
C GLU A 126 5.42 14.00 -9.02
N LEU A 127 5.81 15.01 -8.27
CA LEU A 127 7.10 15.10 -7.59
C LEU A 127 6.99 14.55 -6.19
N LYS A 128 8.04 13.85 -5.72
CA LYS A 128 8.17 13.38 -4.34
C LYS A 128 9.43 13.94 -3.69
N SER A 129 9.34 14.24 -2.40
CA SER A 129 10.47 14.43 -1.49
C SER A 129 10.20 13.66 -0.21
N GLY A 130 11.08 12.73 0.14
CA GLY A 130 11.07 11.99 1.39
C GLY A 130 12.36 12.27 2.16
N LEU A 131 12.24 12.71 3.40
CA LEU A 131 13.38 13.01 4.27
C LEU A 131 13.32 12.15 5.53
N ASN A 132 14.47 11.76 6.03
CA ASN A 132 14.59 11.02 7.28
C ASN A 132 15.57 11.71 8.22
N SER A 133 15.22 11.80 9.49
CA SER A 133 16.05 12.39 10.53
C SER A 133 16.14 11.46 11.74
N PHE A 134 17.30 11.45 12.39
CA PHE A 134 17.57 10.77 13.66
C PHE A 134 17.63 9.25 13.63
N ARG A 135 17.44 8.58 12.48
CA ARG A 135 17.55 7.13 12.41
C ARG A 135 18.98 6.67 12.73
N ILE A 136 19.11 5.81 13.73
CA ILE A 136 20.39 5.17 14.06
C ILE A 136 20.78 4.23 12.91
N GLY A 137 21.99 4.38 12.38
CA GLY A 137 22.45 3.66 11.19
C GLY A 137 22.18 4.36 9.86
N GLY A 138 21.54 5.53 9.89
CA GLY A 138 21.18 6.29 8.69
C GLY A 138 19.88 5.85 8.04
N PRO A 139 19.39 6.58 7.03
CA PRO A 139 18.18 6.27 6.30
C PRO A 139 18.33 5.01 5.44
N ARG A 140 17.24 4.23 5.34
CA ARG A 140 17.14 3.13 4.35
C ARG A 140 16.68 3.72 3.00
N PRO A 141 16.81 3.00 1.87
CA PRO A 141 16.27 3.47 0.58
C PRO A 141 14.77 3.83 0.60
N ILE A 142 13.98 3.17 1.45
CA ILE A 142 12.55 3.44 1.64
C ILE A 142 12.28 4.62 2.59
N ASP A 143 13.30 5.20 3.22
CA ASP A 143 13.15 6.30 4.18
C ASP A 143 13.48 7.66 3.55
N GLU A 144 14.43 7.72 2.59
CA GLU A 144 14.95 8.99 2.07
C GLU A 144 15.03 9.03 0.54
N LYS A 145 14.51 10.14 -0.02
CA LYS A 145 14.63 10.59 -1.40
C LYS A 145 14.50 12.11 -1.41
N LYS A 146 15.55 12.85 -1.72
CA LYS A 146 15.54 14.33 -1.59
C LYS A 146 14.54 14.98 -2.53
N LEU A 147 14.54 14.62 -3.82
CA LEU A 147 13.55 15.07 -4.80
C LEU A 147 13.61 14.20 -6.05
N ASP A 148 12.47 13.67 -6.50
CA ASP A 148 12.34 12.95 -7.77
C ASP A 148 10.90 12.94 -8.27
N PHE A 149 10.69 12.32 -9.43
CA PHE A 149 9.36 12.00 -9.91
C PHE A 149 8.82 10.75 -9.20
N GLN A 150 7.66 10.87 -8.58
CA GLN A 150 6.87 9.71 -8.12
C GLN A 150 6.11 9.11 -9.30
N ALA A 151 5.50 9.96 -10.11
CA ALA A 151 4.88 9.60 -11.36
C ALA A 151 5.20 10.65 -12.43
N ALA A 152 5.40 10.20 -13.66
CA ALA A 152 5.60 11.07 -14.84
C ALA A 152 5.25 10.27 -16.10
N PHE A 153 4.02 10.41 -16.61
CA PHE A 153 3.55 9.64 -17.75
C PHE A 153 2.71 10.47 -18.72
N LEU A 154 2.71 10.00 -19.96
CA LEU A 154 1.78 10.39 -21.01
C LEU A 154 0.69 9.32 -21.11
N GLU A 155 -0.57 9.71 -21.11
CA GLU A 155 -1.72 8.85 -21.38
C GLU A 155 -2.36 9.25 -22.71
N LEU A 156 -2.53 8.25 -23.59
CA LEU A 156 -3.24 8.37 -24.86
C LEU A 156 -4.47 7.48 -24.82
N GLY A 157 -5.64 8.07 -24.93
CA GLY A 157 -6.89 7.35 -24.75
C GLY A 157 -7.95 7.60 -25.78
N THR A 158 -8.87 6.65 -25.91
CA THR A 158 -10.09 6.79 -26.69
C THR A 158 -11.23 6.01 -26.04
N SER A 159 -12.46 6.46 -26.25
CA SER A 159 -13.65 5.80 -25.73
C SER A 159 -14.75 5.75 -26.80
N ALA A 160 -15.53 4.66 -26.78
CA ALA A 160 -16.69 4.46 -27.63
C ALA A 160 -17.81 3.80 -26.80
N GLY A 161 -18.84 4.57 -26.45
CA GLY A 161 -19.87 4.14 -25.50
C GLY A 161 -19.27 3.85 -24.12
N GLU A 162 -19.49 2.65 -23.59
CA GLU A 162 -18.95 2.22 -22.29
C GLU A 162 -17.52 1.64 -22.38
N ASN A 163 -17.00 1.46 -23.59
CA ASN A 163 -15.69 0.90 -23.83
C ASN A 163 -14.62 1.99 -23.89
N SER A 164 -13.42 1.71 -23.37
CA SER A 164 -12.29 2.63 -23.46
C SER A 164 -10.97 1.86 -23.60
N VAL A 165 -10.00 2.50 -24.20
CA VAL A 165 -8.62 2.02 -24.30
C VAL A 165 -7.70 3.20 -24.02
N ASN A 166 -6.82 3.04 -23.02
CA ASN A 166 -5.87 4.06 -22.60
C ASN A 166 -4.48 3.43 -22.51
N LEU A 167 -3.51 3.99 -23.19
CA LEU A 167 -2.10 3.61 -23.12
C LEU A 167 -1.35 4.63 -22.27
N LEU A 168 -0.75 4.19 -21.20
CA LEU A 168 0.13 4.98 -20.33
C LEU A 168 1.59 4.60 -20.63
N VAL A 169 2.43 5.61 -20.77
CA VAL A 169 3.87 5.45 -21.05
C VAL A 169 4.66 6.36 -20.12
N GLY A 170 5.54 5.79 -19.31
CA GLY A 170 6.37 6.53 -18.37
C GLY A 170 6.40 5.93 -16.99
N ARG A 171 6.75 6.75 -15.98
CA ARG A 171 6.75 6.38 -14.57
C ARG A 171 5.36 6.47 -13.99
N GLN A 172 4.91 5.43 -13.30
CA GLN A 172 3.56 5.29 -12.77
C GLN A 172 3.53 4.46 -11.50
N GLU A 173 2.50 4.63 -10.70
CA GLU A 173 2.20 3.80 -9.55
C GLU A 173 1.25 2.68 -9.93
N LEU A 174 1.35 1.54 -9.24
CA LEU A 174 0.49 0.37 -9.48
C LEU A 174 -0.12 -0.11 -8.17
N GLU A 175 -1.43 -0.28 -8.18
CA GLU A 175 -2.19 -0.94 -7.12
C GLU A 175 -3.23 -1.86 -7.75
N TYR A 176 -3.29 -3.13 -7.30
CA TYR A 176 -4.28 -4.10 -7.75
C TYR A 176 -4.90 -4.90 -6.60
N GLY A 177 -6.20 -5.12 -6.70
CA GLY A 177 -6.95 -5.91 -5.73
C GLY A 177 -6.94 -5.32 -4.33
N SER A 178 -6.44 -6.06 -3.35
CA SER A 178 -6.27 -5.62 -1.96
C SER A 178 -4.85 -5.17 -1.63
N GLY A 179 -3.98 -5.01 -2.63
CA GLY A 179 -2.56 -4.68 -2.45
C GLY A 179 -1.70 -5.84 -1.92
N ARG A 180 -2.21 -7.08 -1.88
CA ARG A 180 -1.44 -8.22 -1.39
C ARG A 180 -0.24 -8.56 -2.26
N LEU A 181 -0.34 -8.32 -3.58
CA LEU A 181 0.70 -8.64 -4.54
C LEU A 181 1.33 -7.41 -5.19
N ILE A 182 0.55 -6.37 -5.43
CA ILE A 182 1.00 -5.15 -6.10
C ILE A 182 0.37 -3.96 -5.40
N ASP A 183 1.21 -3.10 -4.83
CA ASP A 183 0.80 -1.92 -4.06
C ASP A 183 1.89 -0.86 -4.11
N VAL A 184 1.52 0.38 -3.99
CA VAL A 184 2.43 1.54 -3.92
C VAL A 184 3.27 1.60 -2.65
N ARG A 185 2.97 0.77 -1.65
CA ARG A 185 3.61 0.77 -0.33
C ARG A 185 3.47 2.10 0.39
N GLU A 186 2.23 2.49 0.65
CA GLU A 186 1.90 3.76 1.31
C GLU A 186 2.57 3.93 2.69
N GLY A 187 2.79 2.85 3.45
CA GLY A 187 3.42 2.90 4.77
C GLY A 187 4.83 3.50 4.77
N PRO A 188 5.80 3.01 3.98
CA PRO A 188 7.12 3.59 3.85
C PRO A 188 7.11 5.07 3.46
N ASN A 189 8.21 5.79 3.76
CA ASN A 189 8.32 7.21 3.42
C ASN A 189 8.45 7.44 1.91
N VAL A 190 9.17 6.55 1.22
CA VAL A 190 9.29 6.54 -0.24
C VAL A 190 8.37 5.46 -0.80
N ARG A 191 7.39 5.87 -1.62
CA ARG A 191 6.44 4.97 -2.29
C ARG A 191 7.09 4.32 -3.51
N LEU A 192 6.65 3.11 -3.83
CA LEU A 192 7.13 2.36 -4.99
C LEU A 192 6.52 2.90 -6.28
N SER A 193 7.34 3.06 -7.31
CA SER A 193 6.92 3.39 -8.67
C SER A 193 7.56 2.48 -9.72
N PHE A 194 7.01 2.51 -10.94
CA PHE A 194 7.40 1.63 -12.05
C PHE A 194 7.53 2.43 -13.34
N ASP A 195 8.60 2.19 -14.08
CA ASP A 195 8.82 2.76 -15.41
C ASP A 195 8.40 1.77 -16.49
N GLY A 196 7.60 2.19 -17.46
CA GLY A 196 7.22 1.34 -18.60
C GLY A 196 5.86 1.66 -19.22
N PHE A 197 5.14 0.62 -19.61
CA PHE A 197 3.89 0.70 -20.35
C PHE A 197 2.77 0.03 -19.59
N ARG A 198 1.59 0.67 -19.61
CA ARG A 198 0.34 0.10 -19.09
C ARG A 198 -0.79 0.38 -20.08
N LEU A 199 -1.52 -0.65 -20.48
CA LEU A 199 -2.70 -0.57 -21.33
C LEU A 199 -3.93 -0.83 -20.46
N LYS A 200 -4.68 0.22 -20.15
CA LYS A 200 -5.97 0.14 -19.43
C LYS A 200 -7.09 0.00 -20.46
N THR A 201 -7.85 -1.07 -20.41
CA THR A 201 -8.96 -1.32 -21.32
C THR A 201 -10.23 -1.60 -20.54
N LYS A 202 -11.32 -0.93 -20.90
CA LYS A 202 -12.66 -1.26 -20.42
C LYS A 202 -13.47 -1.83 -21.57
N VAL A 203 -13.95 -3.06 -21.43
CA VAL A 203 -14.82 -3.74 -22.40
C VAL A 203 -16.04 -4.27 -21.67
N HIS A 204 -17.20 -3.65 -21.88
CA HIS A 204 -18.42 -3.92 -21.13
C HIS A 204 -18.15 -3.79 -19.60
N SER A 205 -18.40 -4.85 -18.83
CA SER A 205 -18.16 -4.89 -17.39
C SER A 205 -16.74 -5.28 -16.97
N TRP A 206 -15.85 -5.63 -17.92
CA TRP A 206 -14.47 -5.95 -17.64
C TRP A 206 -13.57 -4.71 -17.69
N GLN A 207 -12.73 -4.56 -16.69
CA GLN A 207 -11.55 -3.69 -16.72
C GLN A 207 -10.33 -4.60 -16.84
N ILE A 208 -9.51 -4.37 -17.86
CA ILE A 208 -8.36 -5.23 -18.19
C ILE A 208 -7.14 -4.34 -18.34
N ASP A 209 -6.15 -4.59 -17.50
CA ASP A 209 -4.87 -3.92 -17.54
C ASP A 209 -3.79 -4.89 -18.02
N GLY A 210 -3.14 -4.55 -19.13
CA GLY A 210 -1.89 -5.18 -19.57
C GLY A 210 -0.72 -4.30 -19.17
N LEU A 211 0.35 -4.86 -18.62
CA LEU A 211 1.52 -4.09 -18.19
C LEU A 211 2.85 -4.74 -18.58
N ALA A 212 3.86 -3.90 -18.81
CA ALA A 212 5.25 -4.28 -19.01
C ALA A 212 6.13 -3.16 -18.43
N VAL A 213 6.66 -3.37 -17.21
CA VAL A 213 7.29 -2.32 -16.41
C VAL A 213 8.53 -2.82 -15.67
N ARG A 214 9.28 -1.90 -15.12
CA ARG A 214 10.38 -2.14 -14.19
C ARG A 214 10.18 -1.27 -12.96
N PRO A 215 10.40 -1.78 -11.73
CA PRO A 215 10.42 -0.91 -10.56
C PRO A 215 11.55 0.11 -10.70
N ASP A 216 11.40 1.29 -10.13
CA ASP A 216 12.50 2.24 -10.07
C ASP A 216 13.52 1.85 -9.00
N LEU A 217 14.74 2.36 -9.14
CA LEU A 217 15.78 2.32 -8.12
C LEU A 217 15.74 3.61 -7.33
N ASP A 218 15.37 3.52 -6.06
CA ASP A 218 15.38 4.68 -5.16
C ASP A 218 16.82 4.98 -4.71
N ASN A 219 17.39 6.04 -5.31
CA ASN A 219 18.64 6.64 -4.87
C ASN A 219 18.33 7.90 -4.04
N PRO A 220 19.10 8.25 -3.00
CA PRO A 220 18.70 9.29 -2.05
C PRO A 220 18.90 10.74 -2.54
N GLY A 221 19.36 10.96 -3.77
CA GLY A 221 19.74 12.25 -4.33
C GLY A 221 18.59 13.04 -4.95
N PHE A 222 18.93 13.82 -6.00
CA PHE A 222 17.98 14.66 -6.75
C PHE A 222 17.88 14.15 -8.19
N PHE A 223 16.69 13.74 -8.64
CA PHE A 223 16.41 13.25 -9.99
C PHE A 223 17.42 12.19 -10.46
N ASP A 224 17.77 11.26 -9.57
CA ASP A 224 18.76 10.21 -9.79
C ASP A 224 18.17 8.79 -9.74
N ASN A 225 16.83 8.65 -9.68
CA ASN A 225 16.14 7.39 -9.86
C ASN A 225 16.18 6.96 -11.32
N ALA A 226 16.37 5.67 -11.52
CA ALA A 226 16.37 5.05 -12.84
C ALA A 226 15.60 3.73 -12.83
N PRO A 227 15.12 3.24 -13.98
CA PRO A 227 14.51 1.91 -14.05
C PRO A 227 15.49 0.82 -13.58
N ASN A 228 15.04 -0.09 -12.72
CA ASN A 228 15.84 -1.22 -12.29
C ASN A 228 15.96 -2.26 -13.40
N HIS A 229 17.06 -2.22 -14.14
CA HIS A 229 17.29 -3.16 -15.26
C HIS A 229 17.50 -4.62 -14.81
N ALA A 230 17.73 -4.87 -13.52
CA ALA A 230 17.85 -6.22 -12.98
C ALA A 230 16.49 -6.86 -12.65
N VAL A 231 15.39 -6.10 -12.78
CA VAL A 231 14.03 -6.58 -12.49
C VAL A 231 13.09 -6.22 -13.64
N GLY A 232 12.41 -7.21 -14.21
CA GLY A 232 11.32 -7.06 -15.18
C GLY A 232 10.01 -7.53 -14.57
N PHE A 233 8.93 -6.79 -14.80
CA PHE A 233 7.59 -7.15 -14.34
C PHE A 233 6.57 -6.93 -15.46
N TRP A 234 5.73 -7.92 -15.73
CA TRP A 234 4.70 -7.86 -16.78
C TRP A 234 3.48 -8.68 -16.41
N GLY A 235 2.38 -8.45 -17.07
CA GLY A 235 1.21 -9.28 -16.86
C GLY A 235 -0.08 -8.68 -17.41
N VAL A 236 -1.15 -9.37 -17.05
CA VAL A 236 -2.53 -8.95 -17.30
C VAL A 236 -3.32 -9.11 -16.02
N TYR A 237 -4.06 -8.08 -15.65
CA TYR A 237 -4.96 -8.07 -14.50
C TYR A 237 -6.37 -7.68 -14.99
N ALA A 238 -7.35 -8.54 -14.79
CA ALA A 238 -8.72 -8.34 -15.24
C ALA A 238 -9.67 -8.33 -14.05
N THR A 239 -10.46 -7.27 -13.93
CA THR A 239 -11.44 -7.06 -12.86
C THR A 239 -12.84 -6.96 -13.42
N ARG A 240 -13.80 -7.62 -12.78
CA ARG A 240 -15.20 -7.56 -13.15
C ARG A 240 -16.10 -7.47 -11.92
N PRO A 241 -16.95 -6.43 -11.82
CA PRO A 241 -18.08 -6.44 -10.90
C PRO A 241 -19.03 -7.60 -11.22
N THR A 242 -19.50 -8.30 -10.20
CA THR A 242 -20.44 -9.41 -10.34
C THR A 242 -21.72 -9.14 -9.54
N THR A 243 -22.66 -10.06 -9.54
CA THR A 243 -23.95 -9.87 -8.85
C THR A 243 -23.76 -9.71 -7.33
N GLY A 244 -24.66 -8.95 -6.69
CA GLY A 244 -24.66 -8.78 -5.23
C GLY A 244 -23.54 -7.89 -4.69
N GLY A 245 -22.98 -6.99 -5.51
CA GLY A 245 -21.93 -6.06 -5.10
C GLY A 245 -20.57 -6.73 -4.86
N THR A 246 -20.36 -7.89 -5.49
CA THR A 246 -19.07 -8.61 -5.42
C THR A 246 -18.20 -8.29 -6.64
N THR A 247 -16.91 -8.58 -6.54
CA THR A 247 -15.92 -8.37 -7.60
C THR A 247 -15.11 -9.66 -7.80
N LEU A 248 -14.87 -10.00 -9.05
CA LEU A 248 -13.97 -11.08 -9.47
C LEU A 248 -12.76 -10.47 -10.16
N ASP A 249 -11.57 -10.81 -9.67
CA ASP A 249 -10.31 -10.51 -10.33
C ASP A 249 -9.67 -11.81 -10.82
N LEU A 250 -9.13 -11.77 -12.04
CA LEU A 250 -8.33 -12.85 -12.65
C LEU A 250 -7.03 -12.24 -13.16
N TYR A 251 -5.90 -12.89 -12.88
CA TYR A 251 -4.63 -12.30 -13.29
C TYR A 251 -3.56 -13.34 -13.62
N TYR A 252 -2.69 -12.94 -14.54
CA TYR A 252 -1.40 -13.54 -14.81
C TYR A 252 -0.32 -12.49 -14.65
N LEU A 253 0.71 -12.78 -13.84
CA LEU A 253 1.82 -11.87 -13.55
C LEU A 253 3.14 -12.60 -13.74
N GLY A 254 4.09 -11.95 -14.41
CA GLY A 254 5.44 -12.44 -14.66
C GLY A 254 6.48 -11.55 -14.02
N LEU A 255 7.49 -12.15 -13.39
CA LEU A 255 8.62 -11.48 -12.76
C LEU A 255 9.92 -12.12 -13.23
N ASP A 256 10.88 -11.31 -13.67
CA ASP A 256 12.28 -11.69 -13.90
C ASP A 256 13.17 -10.89 -12.96
N ARG A 257 14.00 -11.57 -12.17
CA ARG A 257 15.02 -10.96 -11.33
C ARG A 257 16.38 -11.59 -11.65
N ALA A 258 17.33 -10.76 -12.07
CA ALA A 258 18.68 -11.22 -12.38
C ALA A 258 19.35 -11.92 -11.18
N GLN A 259 19.05 -11.45 -9.97
CA GLN A 259 19.50 -12.06 -8.70
C GLN A 259 18.37 -12.01 -7.67
N ALA A 260 17.83 -13.17 -7.35
CA ALA A 260 16.86 -13.36 -6.27
C ALA A 260 17.49 -14.17 -5.15
N ALA A 261 17.34 -13.74 -3.91
CA ALA A 261 17.90 -14.39 -2.74
C ALA A 261 16.79 -15.02 -1.89
N PHE A 262 16.93 -16.33 -1.62
CA PHE A 262 16.11 -17.09 -0.68
C PHE A 262 17.02 -17.88 0.26
N GLN A 263 16.48 -18.54 1.27
CA GLN A 263 17.31 -19.39 2.15
C GLN A 263 18.10 -20.46 1.38
N ARG A 264 17.56 -20.96 0.26
CA ARG A 264 18.23 -21.92 -0.65
C ARG A 264 19.49 -21.34 -1.30
N GLY A 265 19.62 -20.02 -1.43
CA GLY A 265 20.73 -19.33 -2.08
C GLY A 265 20.29 -18.21 -2.99
N THR A 266 21.19 -17.77 -3.86
CA THR A 266 20.96 -16.67 -4.81
C THR A 266 21.11 -17.19 -6.24
N ALA A 267 20.13 -16.87 -7.09
CA ALA A 267 20.11 -17.24 -8.52
C ALA A 267 19.22 -16.29 -9.32
N GLN A 268 19.27 -16.37 -10.64
CA GLN A 268 18.25 -15.74 -11.48
C GLN A 268 16.89 -16.40 -11.21
N GLU A 269 15.84 -15.60 -11.16
CA GLU A 269 14.46 -16.04 -10.98
C GLU A 269 13.62 -15.56 -12.15
N VAL A 270 12.97 -16.48 -12.85
CA VAL A 270 11.87 -16.19 -13.76
C VAL A 270 10.63 -16.86 -13.18
N ARG A 271 9.69 -16.05 -12.71
CA ARG A 271 8.50 -16.52 -11.98
C ARG A 271 7.24 -16.05 -12.67
N HIS A 272 6.30 -16.97 -12.82
CA HIS A 272 4.96 -16.73 -13.32
C HIS A 272 3.97 -16.97 -12.19
N SER A 273 2.96 -16.10 -12.06
CA SER A 273 1.89 -16.22 -11.07
C SER A 273 0.56 -16.23 -11.79
N LEU A 274 -0.29 -17.21 -11.53
CA LEU A 274 -1.66 -17.29 -12.01
C LEU A 274 -2.59 -17.31 -10.81
N GLY A 275 -3.51 -16.37 -10.73
CA GLY A 275 -4.36 -16.23 -9.55
C GLY A 275 -5.73 -15.65 -9.83
N ALA A 276 -6.56 -15.76 -8.79
CA ALA A 276 -7.90 -15.22 -8.76
C ALA A 276 -8.22 -14.66 -7.37
N ARG A 277 -9.03 -13.59 -7.35
CA ARG A 277 -9.57 -12.99 -6.14
C ARG A 277 -11.07 -12.80 -6.28
N PHE A 278 -11.80 -13.08 -5.21
CA PHE A 278 -13.23 -12.84 -5.12
C PHE A 278 -13.55 -12.08 -3.85
N SER A 279 -14.15 -10.91 -3.99
CA SER A 279 -14.32 -9.99 -2.86
C SER A 279 -15.69 -9.32 -2.85
N ARG A 280 -16.09 -8.89 -1.66
CA ARG A 280 -17.21 -8.00 -1.39
C ARG A 280 -16.71 -6.88 -0.48
N PRO A 281 -16.89 -5.59 -0.84
CA PRO A 281 -16.42 -4.48 -0.03
C PRO A 281 -17.14 -4.42 1.32
N ILE A 282 -16.52 -3.75 2.28
CA ILE A 282 -17.07 -3.52 3.62
C ILE A 282 -18.38 -2.75 3.51
N ALA A 283 -19.42 -3.26 4.18
CA ALA A 283 -20.72 -2.62 4.23
C ALA A 283 -20.64 -1.27 4.96
N THR A 284 -21.18 -0.21 4.37
CA THR A 284 -21.14 1.16 4.91
C THR A 284 -22.48 1.64 5.45
N GLU A 285 -23.58 1.32 4.77
CA GLU A 285 -24.92 1.83 5.08
C GLU A 285 -25.79 0.83 5.86
N HIS A 286 -25.70 -0.44 5.52
CA HIS A 286 -26.49 -1.50 6.14
C HIS A 286 -25.59 -2.53 6.82
N PRO A 287 -26.08 -3.22 7.89
CA PRO A 287 -25.35 -4.35 8.45
C PRO A 287 -25.09 -5.41 7.39
N GLY A 288 -23.89 -5.94 7.33
CA GLY A 288 -23.59 -6.90 6.29
C GLY A 288 -22.24 -7.57 6.40
N TRP A 289 -22.17 -8.70 5.68
CA TRP A 289 -20.94 -9.45 5.47
C TRP A 289 -20.10 -8.81 4.37
N ASP A 290 -18.83 -8.74 4.61
CA ASP A 290 -17.79 -8.47 3.63
C ASP A 290 -16.78 -9.63 3.61
N PHE A 291 -16.06 -9.78 2.50
CA PHE A 291 -15.03 -10.79 2.37
C PHE A 291 -14.03 -10.45 1.27
N ASP A 292 -12.83 -11.04 1.38
CA ASP A 292 -11.76 -10.94 0.42
C ASP A 292 -11.01 -12.29 0.39
N TYR A 293 -11.17 -13.07 -0.67
CA TYR A 293 -10.55 -14.36 -0.85
C TYR A 293 -9.67 -14.35 -2.07
N GLU A 294 -8.40 -14.71 -1.91
CA GLU A 294 -7.42 -14.71 -2.99
C GLU A 294 -6.58 -15.99 -2.95
N GLY A 295 -6.35 -16.57 -4.11
CA GLY A 295 -5.49 -17.72 -4.26
C GLY A 295 -4.66 -17.63 -5.53
N LEU A 296 -3.40 -18.08 -5.47
CA LEU A 296 -2.55 -18.10 -6.64
C LEU A 296 -1.52 -19.24 -6.59
N TRP A 297 -1.09 -19.62 -7.77
CA TRP A 297 -0.03 -20.58 -8.02
C TRP A 297 1.13 -19.90 -8.73
N GLN A 298 2.38 -20.24 -8.30
CA GLN A 298 3.60 -19.73 -8.91
C GLN A 298 4.46 -20.87 -9.48
N PHE A 299 4.96 -20.65 -10.69
CA PHE A 299 5.81 -21.60 -11.43
C PHE A 299 6.90 -20.84 -12.20
N GLY A 300 7.89 -21.57 -12.72
CA GLY A 300 9.02 -20.97 -13.45
C GLY A 300 10.35 -21.60 -13.06
N THR A 301 11.42 -20.78 -13.05
CA THR A 301 12.79 -21.24 -12.76
C THR A 301 13.50 -20.35 -11.75
N PHE A 302 14.32 -20.98 -10.91
CA PHE A 302 15.25 -20.35 -10.00
C PHE A 302 16.63 -21.01 -10.21
N GLY A 303 17.51 -20.36 -10.98
CA GLY A 303 18.71 -21.02 -11.51
C GLY A 303 18.35 -22.26 -12.31
N SER A 304 18.86 -23.41 -11.89
CA SER A 304 18.56 -24.71 -12.50
C SER A 304 17.32 -25.41 -11.88
N ALA A 305 16.77 -24.88 -10.77
CA ALA A 305 15.63 -25.46 -10.09
C ALA A 305 14.30 -24.93 -10.67
N GLY A 306 13.27 -25.77 -10.75
CA GLY A 306 11.91 -25.32 -11.04
C GLY A 306 11.31 -24.58 -9.86
N ILE A 307 10.33 -23.70 -10.09
CA ILE A 307 9.51 -23.06 -9.04
C ILE A 307 8.17 -23.77 -8.94
N ARG A 308 7.72 -24.06 -7.69
CA ARG A 308 6.39 -24.55 -7.39
C ARG A 308 5.95 -23.99 -6.05
N ALA A 309 5.38 -22.79 -6.06
CA ALA A 309 4.96 -22.09 -4.86
C ALA A 309 3.48 -21.69 -4.95
N TRP A 310 2.88 -21.36 -3.83
CA TRP A 310 1.47 -20.99 -3.78
C TRP A 310 1.14 -20.17 -2.54
N THR A 311 0.00 -19.48 -2.59
CA THR A 311 -0.61 -18.85 -1.43
C THR A 311 -2.14 -18.94 -1.52
N ALA A 312 -2.78 -18.93 -0.36
CA ALA A 312 -4.21 -18.72 -0.21
C ALA A 312 -4.42 -17.72 0.94
N ALA A 313 -5.22 -16.70 0.69
CA ALA A 313 -5.50 -15.62 1.62
C ALA A 313 -7.01 -15.45 1.77
N SER A 314 -7.47 -15.18 2.98
CA SER A 314 -8.87 -14.93 3.27
C SER A 314 -9.04 -13.84 4.30
N GLU A 315 -10.05 -13.03 4.10
CA GLU A 315 -10.61 -12.15 5.12
C GLU A 315 -12.12 -12.28 5.08
N THR A 316 -12.75 -12.40 6.25
CA THR A 316 -14.21 -12.39 6.38
C THR A 316 -14.57 -11.49 7.54
N GLY A 317 -15.47 -10.54 7.31
CA GLY A 317 -15.91 -9.57 8.28
C GLY A 317 -17.42 -9.38 8.29
N TYR A 318 -17.91 -8.81 9.37
CA TYR A 318 -19.27 -8.35 9.51
C TYR A 318 -19.31 -6.99 10.20
N ARG A 319 -19.99 -6.02 9.57
CA ARG A 319 -20.20 -4.69 10.13
C ARG A 319 -21.60 -4.55 10.69
N PHE A 320 -21.65 -4.12 11.96
CA PHE A 320 -22.90 -3.87 12.72
C PHE A 320 -23.29 -2.39 12.63
N THR A 321 -23.76 -1.93 11.48
CA THR A 321 -24.02 -0.49 11.23
C THR A 321 -25.10 0.09 12.16
N SER A 322 -26.02 -0.74 12.70
CA SER A 322 -27.07 -0.33 13.64
C SER A 322 -26.63 -0.32 15.10
N ALA A 323 -25.46 -0.88 15.42
CA ALA A 323 -24.93 -0.89 16.77
C ALA A 323 -24.20 0.43 17.11
N PRO A 324 -24.13 0.84 18.39
CA PRO A 324 -23.26 1.93 18.81
C PRO A 324 -21.82 1.70 18.33
N LEU A 325 -21.13 2.76 17.88
CA LEU A 325 -19.77 2.72 17.34
C LEU A 325 -19.63 1.92 16.04
N LYS A 326 -20.70 1.39 15.46
CA LYS A 326 -20.75 0.65 14.20
C LYS A 326 -19.60 -0.36 14.05
N PRO A 327 -19.37 -1.26 15.02
CA PRO A 327 -18.20 -2.12 15.01
C PRO A 327 -18.18 -3.05 13.80
N ARG A 328 -16.99 -3.34 13.30
CA ARG A 328 -16.71 -4.43 12.38
C ARG A 328 -15.83 -5.46 13.07
N LEU A 329 -16.26 -6.70 13.03
CA LEU A 329 -15.48 -7.85 13.47
C LEU A 329 -15.02 -8.61 12.24
N SER A 330 -13.73 -8.90 12.14
CA SER A 330 -13.21 -9.71 11.04
C SER A 330 -12.11 -10.66 11.48
N VAL A 331 -11.90 -11.68 10.65
CA VAL A 331 -10.79 -12.61 10.78
C VAL A 331 -10.12 -12.71 9.41
N LYS A 332 -8.79 -12.51 9.39
CA LYS A 332 -7.93 -12.90 8.27
C LYS A 332 -7.27 -14.23 8.59
N ALA A 333 -7.05 -15.04 7.57
CA ALA A 333 -6.28 -16.26 7.67
C ALA A 333 -5.59 -16.52 6.33
N ASP A 334 -4.28 -16.48 6.35
CA ASP A 334 -3.47 -16.63 5.16
C ASP A 334 -2.48 -17.79 5.31
N ILE A 335 -2.12 -18.41 4.21
CA ILE A 335 -1.08 -19.42 4.14
C ILE A 335 -0.26 -19.22 2.87
N SER A 336 1.06 -19.28 3.00
CA SER A 336 1.98 -19.19 1.86
C SER A 336 3.09 -20.22 1.99
N SER A 337 3.37 -20.93 0.89
CA SER A 337 4.33 -22.02 0.85
C SER A 337 5.75 -21.56 1.19
N GLY A 338 6.46 -22.44 1.91
CA GLY A 338 7.90 -22.38 2.17
C GLY A 338 8.66 -23.47 1.44
N ASP A 339 9.99 -23.36 1.43
CA ASP A 339 10.86 -24.28 0.74
C ASP A 339 11.20 -25.53 1.57
N ASN A 340 11.58 -26.57 0.83
CA ASN A 340 12.28 -27.71 1.37
C ASN A 340 13.49 -28.00 0.46
N PRO A 341 14.73 -27.68 0.93
CA PRO A 341 15.95 -27.82 0.15
C PRO A 341 16.24 -29.23 -0.37
N GLN A 342 15.61 -30.27 0.20
CA GLN A 342 15.74 -31.65 -0.27
C GLN A 342 14.94 -31.92 -1.55
N ARG A 343 14.04 -31.01 -1.95
CA ARG A 343 13.29 -31.10 -3.21
C ARG A 343 14.03 -30.40 -4.34
N ASN A 344 13.79 -30.83 -5.58
CA ASN A 344 14.42 -30.25 -6.77
C ASN A 344 13.78 -28.92 -7.22
N ASN A 345 12.78 -28.40 -6.51
CA ASN A 345 12.10 -27.16 -6.82
C ASN A 345 12.13 -26.19 -5.64
N LEU A 346 12.22 -24.89 -5.94
CA LEU A 346 12.00 -23.84 -4.97
C LEU A 346 10.49 -23.71 -4.70
N ALA A 347 10.09 -23.88 -3.45
CA ALA A 347 8.69 -23.78 -3.04
C ALA A 347 8.40 -22.49 -2.22
N THR A 348 9.39 -21.67 -1.94
CA THR A 348 9.19 -20.37 -1.27
C THR A 348 8.31 -19.47 -2.14
N PHE A 349 7.16 -19.05 -1.59
CA PHE A 349 6.28 -18.07 -2.20
C PHE A 349 6.99 -16.70 -2.34
N ASN A 350 6.73 -15.99 -3.43
CA ASN A 350 7.19 -14.62 -3.64
C ASN A 350 5.98 -13.69 -3.72
N PRO A 351 5.81 -12.73 -2.78
CA PRO A 351 4.67 -11.84 -2.75
C PRO A 351 4.72 -10.71 -3.80
N LEU A 352 5.73 -10.69 -4.68
CA LEU A 352 5.96 -9.67 -5.71
C LEU A 352 6.23 -8.28 -5.09
N PHE A 353 5.28 -7.37 -5.14
CA PHE A 353 5.37 -5.99 -4.65
C PHE A 353 4.24 -5.69 -3.64
N PRO A 354 4.16 -6.43 -2.53
CA PRO A 354 3.03 -6.34 -1.61
C PRO A 354 3.01 -5.02 -0.85
N LYS A 355 1.84 -4.66 -0.33
CA LYS A 355 1.69 -3.49 0.55
C LYS A 355 2.60 -3.59 1.78
N GLY A 356 3.17 -2.44 2.18
CA GLY A 356 4.12 -2.37 3.28
C GLY A 356 3.53 -2.78 4.63
N ASN A 357 2.26 -2.45 4.88
CA ASN A 357 1.52 -2.78 6.09
C ASN A 357 0.66 -4.04 5.95
N TYR A 358 1.17 -5.09 5.32
CA TYR A 358 0.45 -6.33 5.05
C TYR A 358 -0.25 -6.90 6.30
N PHE A 359 0.40 -6.82 7.44
CA PHE A 359 -0.11 -7.27 8.73
C PHE A 359 -0.43 -6.11 9.70
N GLY A 360 -0.88 -4.96 9.22
CA GLY A 360 -1.27 -3.84 10.08
C GLY A 360 -0.10 -2.97 10.56
N VAL A 361 -0.15 -2.51 11.82
CA VAL A 361 0.68 -1.38 12.32
C VAL A 361 2.20 -1.57 12.29
N LEU A 362 2.72 -2.77 12.26
CA LEU A 362 4.18 -3.03 12.11
C LEU A 362 4.65 -3.01 10.66
N ALA A 363 4.23 -2.02 9.90
CA ALA A 363 4.39 -1.94 8.45
C ALA A 363 5.82 -2.17 7.93
N THR A 364 6.82 -1.67 8.61
CA THR A 364 8.20 -1.68 8.12
C THR A 364 9.10 -2.71 8.81
N THR A 365 8.56 -3.46 9.74
CA THR A 365 9.30 -4.47 10.53
C THR A 365 8.43 -5.71 10.76
N GLY A 366 9.04 -6.85 11.00
CA GLY A 366 8.35 -8.11 11.25
C GLY A 366 8.23 -9.02 10.02
N PRO A 367 7.57 -10.17 10.18
CA PRO A 367 7.48 -11.17 9.12
C PRO A 367 6.57 -10.70 7.99
N GLY A 368 6.96 -11.05 6.75
CA GLY A 368 6.16 -10.91 5.55
C GLY A 368 5.37 -12.17 5.20
N PRO A 369 4.56 -12.12 4.12
CA PRO A 369 3.69 -13.23 3.71
C PRO A 369 4.45 -14.34 2.97
N ILE A 370 5.54 -14.85 3.52
CA ILE A 370 6.43 -15.82 2.88
C ILE A 370 6.77 -16.92 3.86
N ASN A 371 6.55 -18.18 3.48
CA ASN A 371 6.73 -19.33 4.38
C ASN A 371 5.96 -19.15 5.68
N PHE A 372 4.68 -18.82 5.61
CA PHE A 372 3.94 -18.52 6.81
C PHE A 372 2.49 -19.03 6.78
N ILE A 373 1.93 -19.12 7.96
CA ILE A 373 0.52 -19.30 8.25
C ILE A 373 0.16 -18.24 9.28
N ASP A 374 -0.97 -17.56 9.12
CA ASP A 374 -1.46 -16.68 10.18
C ASP A 374 -2.97 -16.84 10.43
N VAL A 375 -3.36 -16.37 11.62
CA VAL A 375 -4.75 -16.11 12.00
C VAL A 375 -4.77 -14.74 12.65
N HIS A 376 -5.62 -13.87 12.17
CA HIS A 376 -5.61 -12.46 12.48
C HIS A 376 -7.04 -11.95 12.80
N PRO A 377 -7.55 -12.15 14.03
CA PRO A 377 -8.76 -11.47 14.49
C PRO A 377 -8.55 -9.97 14.56
N HIS A 378 -9.54 -9.21 14.11
CA HIS A 378 -9.52 -7.76 14.01
C HIS A 378 -10.87 -7.17 14.40
N VAL A 379 -10.84 -6.08 15.15
CA VAL A 379 -12.01 -5.28 15.56
C VAL A 379 -11.77 -3.84 15.16
N GLU A 380 -12.72 -3.24 14.50
CA GLU A 380 -12.72 -1.83 14.12
C GLU A 380 -13.99 -1.15 14.64
N ALA A 381 -13.89 0.08 15.13
CA ALA A 381 -15.00 0.86 15.62
C ALA A 381 -14.91 2.32 15.17
N ALA A 382 -16.07 2.92 14.85
CA ALA A 382 -16.21 4.34 14.56
C ALA A 382 -16.56 5.08 15.85
N LEU A 383 -15.66 5.94 16.32
CA LEU A 383 -15.86 6.79 17.48
C LEU A 383 -16.43 8.15 17.07
N PRO A 384 -16.98 8.95 18.01
CA PRO A 384 -17.41 10.31 17.71
C PRO A 384 -16.28 11.18 17.11
N HIS A 385 -16.66 12.26 16.44
CA HIS A 385 -15.74 13.27 15.88
C HIS A 385 -14.80 12.74 14.80
N ASN A 386 -15.26 11.81 13.94
CA ASN A 386 -14.50 11.21 12.84
C ASN A 386 -13.22 10.49 13.30
N VAL A 387 -13.29 9.87 14.47
CA VAL A 387 -12.22 9.00 14.97
C VAL A 387 -12.55 7.55 14.64
N ALA A 388 -11.60 6.80 14.10
CA ALA A 388 -11.67 5.35 13.95
C ALA A 388 -10.63 4.72 14.90
N ALA A 389 -11.01 3.63 15.53
CA ALA A 389 -10.11 2.84 16.36
C ALA A 389 -10.13 1.40 15.92
N SER A 390 -8.97 0.75 15.88
CA SER A 390 -8.87 -0.68 15.61
C SER A 390 -7.93 -1.40 16.57
N VAL A 391 -8.21 -2.67 16.77
CA VAL A 391 -7.35 -3.61 17.51
C VAL A 391 -7.23 -4.88 16.66
N ASP A 392 -6.03 -5.32 16.50
CA ASP A 392 -5.71 -6.59 15.86
C ASP A 392 -4.84 -7.47 16.75
N TRP A 393 -4.91 -8.78 16.54
CA TRP A 393 -4.02 -9.73 17.20
C TRP A 393 -3.63 -10.83 16.22
N ILE A 394 -2.40 -10.82 15.74
CA ILE A 394 -1.92 -11.74 14.72
C ILE A 394 -1.11 -12.85 15.35
N PHE A 395 -1.46 -14.10 15.01
CA PHE A 395 -0.72 -15.30 15.39
C PHE A 395 -0.04 -15.87 14.14
N GLN A 396 1.26 -16.17 14.21
CA GLN A 396 2.07 -16.51 13.03
C GLN A 396 2.90 -17.78 13.22
N TRP A 397 2.90 -18.63 12.19
CA TRP A 397 3.66 -19.87 12.12
C TRP A 397 4.38 -19.98 10.79
N ARG A 398 5.49 -20.71 10.74
CA ARG A 398 6.13 -21.11 9.48
C ARG A 398 5.31 -22.21 8.82
N GLU A 399 5.14 -22.17 7.49
CA GLU A 399 4.52 -23.25 6.71
C GLU A 399 5.50 -24.44 6.57
N SER A 400 6.72 -24.18 6.11
CA SER A 400 7.82 -25.14 6.10
C SER A 400 8.78 -24.92 7.26
N LEU A 401 9.20 -25.99 7.93
CA LEU A 401 10.20 -25.94 9.00
C LEU A 401 11.63 -25.87 8.44
N GLU A 402 11.82 -26.16 7.16
CA GLU A 402 13.11 -26.13 6.48
C GLU A 402 13.41 -24.76 5.86
N ASP A 403 12.48 -23.81 5.91
CA ASP A 403 12.61 -22.45 5.40
C ASP A 403 12.54 -21.41 6.52
N GLY A 404 13.12 -20.23 6.28
CA GLY A 404 13.23 -19.16 7.25
C GLY A 404 12.01 -18.24 7.30
N VAL A 405 12.17 -17.11 8.00
CA VAL A 405 11.22 -15.99 8.07
C VAL A 405 11.77 -14.84 7.23
N TYR A 406 10.92 -14.28 6.40
CA TYR A 406 11.24 -13.21 5.45
C TYR A 406 10.51 -11.92 5.81
N ALA A 407 11.10 -10.78 5.44
CA ALA A 407 10.42 -9.49 5.50
C ALA A 407 9.33 -9.36 4.41
N VAL A 408 8.46 -8.37 4.55
CA VAL A 408 7.39 -8.09 3.57
C VAL A 408 7.90 -7.98 2.13
N PRO A 409 9.01 -7.27 1.82
CA PRO A 409 9.53 -7.18 0.44
C PRO A 409 10.30 -8.42 -0.03
N GLY A 410 10.42 -9.47 0.78
CA GLY A 410 10.92 -10.77 0.35
C GLY A 410 12.38 -11.10 0.70
N PHE A 411 13.09 -10.29 1.48
CA PHE A 411 14.42 -10.68 1.96
C PHE A 411 14.36 -11.51 3.24
N LEU A 412 15.28 -12.47 3.37
CA LEU A 412 15.40 -13.34 4.54
C LEU A 412 15.83 -12.54 5.77
N ILE A 413 15.04 -12.61 6.87
CA ILE A 413 15.39 -12.00 8.15
C ILE A 413 16.06 -13.04 9.08
N THR A 414 15.42 -14.20 9.25
CA THR A 414 15.90 -15.24 10.15
C THR A 414 15.88 -16.58 9.42
N ALA A 415 17.03 -17.18 9.21
CA ALA A 415 17.16 -18.50 8.61
C ALA A 415 16.57 -19.60 9.52
N ALA A 416 16.21 -20.75 8.96
CA ALA A 416 15.66 -21.86 9.73
C ALA A 416 16.62 -22.40 10.80
N ASN A 417 17.93 -22.38 10.53
CA ASN A 417 19.02 -22.77 11.45
C ASN A 417 18.79 -24.13 12.13
N GLY A 418 18.09 -25.07 11.44
CA GLY A 418 17.77 -26.38 11.98
C GLY A 418 16.66 -26.40 13.05
N SER A 419 16.05 -25.25 13.36
CA SER A 419 14.95 -25.17 14.33
C SER A 419 13.73 -25.96 13.85
N ARG A 420 13.19 -26.80 14.71
CA ARG A 420 11.94 -27.55 14.46
C ARG A 420 10.69 -26.83 14.98
N ALA A 421 10.84 -25.66 15.59
CA ALA A 421 9.71 -24.88 16.08
C ALA A 421 8.96 -24.22 14.92
N ARG A 422 7.64 -24.42 14.85
CA ARG A 422 6.77 -23.83 13.84
C ARG A 422 6.34 -22.42 14.21
N TYR A 423 6.02 -22.17 15.49
CA TYR A 423 5.45 -20.92 15.96
C TYR A 423 6.49 -19.80 15.95
N ILE A 424 6.20 -18.76 15.14
CA ILE A 424 7.06 -17.56 15.01
C ILE A 424 6.79 -16.61 16.18
N GLY A 425 5.51 -16.36 16.49
CA GLY A 425 5.11 -15.46 17.55
C GLY A 425 3.71 -14.90 17.32
N ASN A 426 3.35 -13.93 18.16
CA ASN A 426 2.09 -13.21 18.00
C ASN A 426 2.28 -11.71 18.23
N ARG A 427 1.34 -10.94 17.68
CA ARG A 427 1.39 -9.49 17.69
C ARG A 427 0.02 -8.88 17.92
N PRO A 428 -0.29 -8.42 19.15
CA PRO A 428 -1.34 -7.44 19.36
C PRO A 428 -0.91 -6.07 18.82
N GLY A 429 -1.84 -5.35 18.22
CA GLY A 429 -1.67 -4.00 17.69
C GLY A 429 -2.92 -3.17 17.89
N THR A 430 -2.77 -1.85 17.89
CA THR A 430 -3.86 -0.90 17.92
C THR A 430 -3.52 0.31 17.07
N GLU A 431 -4.53 0.82 16.39
CA GLU A 431 -4.49 2.05 15.61
C GLU A 431 -5.63 2.97 16.06
N LEU A 432 -5.32 4.24 16.20
CA LEU A 432 -6.30 5.30 16.41
C LEU A 432 -6.10 6.33 15.32
N ARG A 433 -7.11 6.55 14.46
CA ARG A 433 -7.07 7.51 13.36
C ARG A 433 -8.14 8.57 13.54
N TRP A 434 -7.76 9.83 13.46
CA TRP A 434 -8.64 10.98 13.51
C TRP A 434 -8.62 11.77 12.21
N GLN A 435 -9.75 11.83 11.50
CA GLN A 435 -9.94 12.70 10.36
C GLN A 435 -10.47 14.06 10.86
N ALA A 436 -9.58 15.01 11.11
CA ALA A 436 -9.93 16.33 11.68
C ALA A 436 -10.81 17.15 10.71
N ASN A 437 -10.50 17.10 9.43
CA ASN A 437 -11.32 17.61 8.32
C ASN A 437 -10.97 16.85 7.03
N ARG A 438 -11.49 17.24 5.86
CA ARG A 438 -11.22 16.50 4.62
C ARG A 438 -9.74 16.52 4.20
N HIS A 439 -8.95 17.47 4.67
CA HIS A 439 -7.53 17.60 4.34
C HIS A 439 -6.60 17.00 5.39
N LEU A 440 -6.91 17.23 6.68
CA LEU A 440 -6.02 16.96 7.80
C LEU A 440 -6.45 15.71 8.57
N TRP A 441 -5.50 14.80 8.77
CA TRP A 441 -5.69 13.61 9.58
C TRP A 441 -4.49 13.36 10.48
N PHE A 442 -4.74 12.64 11.57
CA PHE A 442 -3.73 12.16 12.52
C PHE A 442 -3.94 10.68 12.79
N GLN A 443 -2.85 9.96 13.11
CA GLN A 443 -2.91 8.56 13.47
C GLN A 443 -1.89 8.27 14.56
N ALA A 444 -2.24 7.36 15.46
CA ALA A 444 -1.34 6.82 16.48
C ALA A 444 -1.38 5.30 16.44
N ASP A 445 -0.21 4.69 16.36
CA ASP A 445 -0.02 3.25 16.28
C ASP A 445 0.78 2.74 17.46
N TYR A 446 0.37 1.58 17.97
CA TYR A 446 1.13 0.84 18.97
C TYR A 446 1.02 -0.65 18.72
N GLY A 447 2.16 -1.38 18.80
CA GLY A 447 2.19 -2.82 18.64
C GLY A 447 3.37 -3.46 19.34
N ILE A 448 3.18 -4.69 19.79
CA ILE A 448 4.23 -5.53 20.37
C ILE A 448 4.23 -6.86 19.65
N PHE A 449 5.39 -7.31 19.21
CA PHE A 449 5.58 -8.66 18.70
C PHE A 449 6.22 -9.52 19.81
N PHE A 450 5.49 -10.49 20.32
CA PHE A 450 5.99 -11.48 21.26
C PHE A 450 6.68 -12.62 20.51
N ALA A 451 8.01 -12.71 20.64
CA ALA A 451 8.80 -13.72 19.96
C ALA A 451 8.48 -15.14 20.44
N GLY A 452 8.11 -15.99 19.50
CA GLY A 452 7.81 -17.41 19.74
C GLY A 452 9.05 -18.30 19.80
N PRO A 453 8.85 -19.61 19.98
CA PRO A 453 9.92 -20.59 20.07
C PRO A 453 10.90 -20.58 18.88
N PHE A 454 10.39 -20.37 17.65
CA PHE A 454 11.25 -20.31 16.47
C PHE A 454 12.30 -19.19 16.59
N LEU A 455 11.85 -17.96 16.84
CA LEU A 455 12.76 -16.82 16.91
C LEU A 455 13.75 -16.92 18.08
N LYS A 456 13.34 -17.56 19.16
CA LYS A 456 14.21 -17.84 20.32
C LYS A 456 15.25 -18.92 20.08
N GLN A 457 14.99 -19.85 19.14
CA GLN A 457 15.93 -20.92 18.77
C GLN A 457 16.85 -20.52 17.63
N ALA A 458 16.36 -19.72 16.67
CA ALA A 458 17.05 -19.40 15.45
C ALA A 458 17.79 -18.04 15.48
N GLY A 459 17.44 -17.16 16.42
CA GLY A 459 18.00 -15.81 16.56
C GLY A 459 17.96 -15.30 18.00
N PRO A 460 18.11 -14.00 18.23
CA PRO A 460 18.10 -13.39 19.57
C PRO A 460 16.75 -13.54 20.31
N GLY A 461 15.63 -13.60 19.57
CA GLY A 461 14.30 -13.92 20.08
C GLY A 461 13.74 -12.93 21.10
N ARG A 462 14.11 -11.66 21.03
CA ARG A 462 13.57 -10.59 21.87
C ARG A 462 12.21 -10.14 21.36
N ASN A 463 11.37 -9.63 22.24
CA ASN A 463 10.11 -9.01 21.83
C ASN A 463 10.40 -7.68 21.14
N LEU A 464 9.76 -7.45 19.97
CA LEU A 464 9.88 -6.20 19.25
C LEU A 464 8.74 -5.28 19.69
N ASN A 465 9.03 -4.00 19.85
CA ASN A 465 8.06 -2.97 20.20
C ASN A 465 8.03 -1.91 19.10
N TYR A 466 6.84 -1.45 18.76
CA TYR A 466 6.62 -0.42 17.76
C TYR A 466 5.62 0.62 18.24
N ARG A 467 5.88 1.88 17.93
CA ARG A 467 4.94 2.97 18.08
C ARG A 467 5.21 4.02 17.02
N ALA A 468 4.13 4.66 16.55
CA ALA A 468 4.22 5.73 15.58
C ALA A 468 3.14 6.79 15.83
N LEU A 469 3.46 8.02 15.44
CA LEU A 469 2.54 9.14 15.37
C LEU A 469 2.63 9.73 13.96
N TRP A 470 1.48 9.90 13.35
CA TRP A 470 1.35 10.37 11.98
C TRP A 470 0.53 11.64 11.93
N ALA A 471 0.89 12.55 11.07
CA ALA A 471 0.08 13.67 10.64
C ALA A 471 0.14 13.79 9.12
N GLY A 472 -1.00 13.94 8.47
CA GLY A 472 -1.05 14.09 7.03
C GLY A 472 -2.03 15.17 6.60
N TYR A 473 -1.64 15.89 5.54
CA TYR A 473 -2.43 16.92 4.91
C TYR A 473 -2.46 16.70 3.40
N LYS A 474 -3.67 16.66 2.80
CA LYS A 474 -3.87 16.59 1.35
C LYS A 474 -4.62 17.83 0.84
N PHE A 475 -4.24 18.31 -0.32
CA PHE A 475 -4.87 19.47 -0.95
C PHE A 475 -5.02 19.28 -2.45
#